data_83c85a85962609d06713aad2b31940e8
#
_entry.id   83c85a85962609d06713aad2b31940e8
#
_cell.length_a   1.000
_cell.length_b   1.000
_cell.length_c   1.000
_cell.angle_alpha   90.00
_cell.angle_beta   90.00
_cell.angle_gamma   90.00
#
_symmetry.space_group_name_H-M   'P 1'
#
loop_
_entity.id
_entity.type
_entity.pdbx_description
1 polymer ?
#
loop_
_entity_poly.entity_id
_entity_poly.type
_entity_poly.pdbx_seq_one_letter_code
_entity_poly.pdbx_strand_id
1 'polypeptide(L)'
;MKYKAGQFGKQMARRAGAVLLVISMLFSLSSCNIVQRIHKRFDNHSEDISKQELARLVSSAIMDKDNVADSYSSIPDNQLDGMSYSVFYQYCDILREMSSRHGKITAFRFLSDEETARFYADADKKVGANAVSMKSYTGLTMVELIYNENSDKTNPCRFALQYKDGSYKLASDYASKAVEAYDYISHYFKMISDSNTAGLESIIKPMLNDDIYISSVVTSKAEYLIDYYKLHVKSSVKEYKLKTFLPTLVSYEIPETIDASGENIISRTVNLYRKNDGVFYIEDTFISKGDEVGFCLNGIPVLRCGLTYSKADIQTLFGDSVIEMINGNGGKEATEILLAFNGVMLRLEGTPTADGTWNSARLLSISIYDNVSGSPVSTFDGKLFVGMNISELLLVYPMIDETGYVYTFETTDGTYKLEFEFDENKNVKKIRLGEVSSKT
;
A
#
# COMPACT_ATOMS: atom_id res chain seq x y z
N MET A 1 -11.05 8.06 51.11
CA MET A 1 -11.28 7.26 49.87
C MET A 1 -12.59 7.64 49.20
N LYS A 2 -12.70 8.81 48.54
CA LYS A 2 -13.93 9.22 47.82
C LYS A 2 -13.59 10.24 46.72
N TYR A 3 -12.66 9.89 45.75
CA TYR A 3 -12.34 10.83 44.64
C TYR A 3 -11.89 10.13 43.35
N LYS A 4 -12.34 8.92 43.01
CA LYS A 4 -12.01 8.26 41.74
C LYS A 4 -13.19 7.79 40.87
N ALA A 5 -14.43 7.94 41.34
CA ALA A 5 -15.60 7.48 40.59
C ALA A 5 -16.13 8.48 39.54
N GLY A 6 -15.75 9.75 39.64
CA GLY A 6 -16.31 10.82 38.78
C GLY A 6 -15.67 10.95 37.37
N GLN A 7 -14.45 10.46 37.18
CA GLN A 7 -13.77 10.59 35.88
C GLN A 7 -14.13 9.46 34.91
N PHE A 8 -14.38 8.25 35.42
CA PHE A 8 -14.77 7.11 34.58
C PHE A 8 -16.14 7.31 33.94
N GLY A 9 -17.10 7.87 34.69
CA GLY A 9 -18.43 8.17 34.16
C GLY A 9 -18.45 9.22 33.04
N LYS A 10 -17.57 10.23 33.10
CA LYS A 10 -17.47 11.26 32.06
C LYS A 10 -16.83 10.77 30.76
N GLN A 11 -15.90 9.83 30.82
CA GLN A 11 -15.30 9.22 29.63
C GLN A 11 -16.26 8.24 28.93
N MET A 12 -17.02 7.46 29.69
CA MET A 12 -18.07 6.60 29.10
C MET A 12 -19.21 7.40 28.48
N ALA A 13 -19.64 8.49 29.10
CA ALA A 13 -20.67 9.37 28.55
C ALA A 13 -20.21 10.10 27.25
N ARG A 14 -18.94 10.47 27.15
CA ARG A 14 -18.37 11.04 25.91
C ARG A 14 -18.26 10.02 24.78
N ARG A 15 -17.91 8.75 25.08
CA ARG A 15 -17.84 7.68 24.07
C ARG A 15 -19.23 7.25 23.61
N ALA A 16 -20.20 7.15 24.53
CA ALA A 16 -21.59 6.88 24.16
C ALA A 16 -22.22 8.04 23.36
N GLY A 17 -21.87 9.29 23.66
CA GLY A 17 -22.31 10.45 22.88
C GLY A 17 -21.75 10.49 21.47
N ALA A 18 -20.49 10.09 21.26
CA ALA A 18 -19.87 10.03 19.94
C ALA A 18 -20.48 8.92 19.07
N VAL A 19 -20.76 7.76 19.64
CA VAL A 19 -21.44 6.66 18.92
C VAL A 19 -22.88 7.02 18.57
N LEU A 20 -23.61 7.67 19.46
CA LEU A 20 -24.97 8.18 19.18
C LEU A 20 -24.99 9.30 18.11
N LEU A 21 -23.96 10.13 18.03
CA LEU A 21 -23.82 11.18 17.01
C LEU A 21 -23.53 10.56 15.63
N VAL A 22 -22.71 9.53 15.55
CA VAL A 22 -22.45 8.80 14.30
C VAL A 22 -23.72 8.06 13.83
N ILE A 23 -24.44 7.43 14.76
CA ILE A 23 -25.72 6.77 14.44
C ILE A 23 -26.78 7.80 14.03
N SER A 24 -26.85 8.97 14.68
CA SER A 24 -27.81 10.03 14.29
C SER A 24 -27.44 10.71 12.97
N MET A 25 -26.17 10.82 12.60
CA MET A 25 -25.75 11.27 11.26
C MET A 25 -26.08 10.24 10.17
N LEU A 26 -26.01 8.96 10.46
CA LEU A 26 -26.47 7.90 9.55
C LEU A 26 -27.99 7.91 9.35
N PHE A 27 -28.76 8.33 10.37
CA PHE A 27 -30.22 8.45 10.25
C PHE A 27 -30.69 9.79 9.67
N SER A 28 -29.91 10.86 9.75
CA SER A 28 -30.28 12.17 9.19
C SER A 28 -30.08 12.29 7.67
N LEU A 29 -29.41 11.32 7.04
CA LEU A 29 -29.30 11.20 5.58
C LEU A 29 -30.52 10.51 4.94
N SER A 30 -31.44 9.97 5.73
CA SER A 30 -32.73 9.44 5.25
C SER A 30 -33.75 10.57 5.09
N SER A 31 -33.56 11.40 4.08
CA SER A 31 -34.62 12.34 3.67
C SER A 31 -35.90 11.55 3.32
N CYS A 32 -37.08 12.08 3.70
CA CYS A 32 -38.39 11.50 3.50
C CYS A 32 -38.68 10.95 2.06
N ASN A 33 -37.94 11.43 1.06
CA ASN A 33 -38.03 10.95 -0.31
C ASN A 33 -37.56 9.52 -0.53
N ILE A 34 -36.53 9.06 0.23
CA ILE A 34 -36.00 7.68 0.11
C ILE A 34 -37.02 6.71 0.70
N VAL A 35 -37.60 7.04 1.84
CA VAL A 35 -38.62 6.18 2.50
C VAL A 35 -39.91 6.08 1.66
N GLN A 36 -40.34 7.16 1.02
CA GLN A 36 -41.52 7.12 0.12
C GLN A 36 -41.25 6.33 -1.17
N ARG A 37 -40.02 6.36 -1.69
CA ARG A 37 -39.60 5.57 -2.86
C ARG A 37 -39.45 4.09 -2.54
N ILE A 38 -39.00 3.74 -1.34
CA ILE A 38 -38.94 2.37 -0.86
C ILE A 38 -40.39 1.80 -0.67
N HIS A 39 -41.34 2.59 -0.18
CA HIS A 39 -42.76 2.15 -0.05
C HIS A 39 -43.42 1.81 -1.38
N LYS A 40 -43.08 2.50 -2.48
CA LYS A 40 -43.58 2.17 -3.83
C LYS A 40 -43.15 0.79 -4.32
N ARG A 41 -42.16 0.18 -3.69
CA ARG A 41 -41.63 -1.14 -4.04
C ARG A 41 -42.50 -2.31 -3.56
N PHE A 42 -43.31 -2.10 -2.53
CA PHE A 42 -44.13 -3.18 -1.94
C PHE A 42 -45.34 -3.59 -2.81
N ASP A 43 -45.66 -2.84 -3.86
CA ASP A 43 -46.81 -3.12 -4.70
C ASP A 43 -46.50 -3.73 -6.07
N ASN A 44 -45.22 -3.87 -6.43
CA ASN A 44 -44.86 -4.44 -7.74
C ASN A 44 -44.12 -5.76 -7.59
N HIS A 45 -44.77 -6.88 -7.77
CA HIS A 45 -44.15 -8.12 -8.26
C HIS A 45 -43.70 -7.84 -9.70
N SER A 46 -42.54 -7.20 -9.84
CA SER A 46 -41.96 -6.95 -11.15
C SER A 46 -41.35 -8.24 -11.70
N GLU A 47 -41.71 -8.55 -12.95
CA GLU A 47 -41.00 -9.57 -13.72
C GLU A 47 -39.49 -9.28 -13.72
N ASP A 48 -38.68 -10.35 -13.81
CA ASP A 48 -37.23 -10.22 -13.92
C ASP A 48 -36.84 -9.34 -15.10
N ILE A 49 -35.98 -8.35 -14.85
CA ILE A 49 -35.42 -7.52 -15.92
C ILE A 49 -34.28 -8.23 -16.64
N SER A 50 -34.08 -7.89 -17.90
CA SER A 50 -33.03 -8.49 -18.71
C SER A 50 -31.63 -8.16 -18.20
N LYS A 51 -30.66 -8.99 -18.56
CA LYS A 51 -29.23 -8.74 -18.33
C LYS A 51 -28.80 -7.35 -18.79
N GLN A 52 -29.26 -6.93 -19.96
CA GLN A 52 -28.98 -5.65 -20.56
C GLN A 52 -29.53 -4.49 -19.69
N GLU A 53 -30.77 -4.63 -19.24
CA GLU A 53 -31.43 -3.62 -18.43
C GLU A 53 -30.79 -3.52 -17.04
N LEU A 54 -30.45 -4.65 -16.43
CA LEU A 54 -29.71 -4.66 -15.15
C LEU A 54 -28.34 -3.95 -15.27
N ALA A 55 -27.58 -4.24 -16.32
CA ALA A 55 -26.31 -3.58 -16.59
C ALA A 55 -26.50 -2.07 -16.85
N ARG A 56 -27.59 -1.68 -17.55
CA ARG A 56 -27.92 -0.28 -17.80
C ARG A 56 -28.21 0.49 -16.52
N LEU A 57 -28.97 -0.10 -15.59
CA LEU A 57 -29.30 0.52 -14.31
C LEU A 57 -28.04 0.73 -13.45
N VAL A 58 -27.17 -0.28 -13.35
CA VAL A 58 -25.90 -0.16 -12.63
C VAL A 58 -25.00 0.91 -13.27
N SER A 59 -24.88 0.89 -14.60
CA SER A 59 -24.10 1.90 -15.33
C SER A 59 -24.64 3.32 -15.11
N SER A 60 -25.97 3.50 -15.10
CA SER A 60 -26.61 4.78 -14.81
C SER A 60 -26.29 5.28 -13.40
N ALA A 61 -26.31 4.39 -12.41
CA ALA A 61 -25.95 4.71 -11.03
C ALA A 61 -24.45 5.10 -10.88
N ILE A 62 -23.57 4.48 -11.69
CA ILE A 62 -22.15 4.85 -11.72
C ILE A 62 -21.94 6.19 -12.42
N MET A 63 -22.67 6.46 -13.50
CA MET A 63 -22.54 7.71 -14.27
C MET A 63 -22.96 8.94 -13.47
N ASP A 64 -24.01 8.82 -12.69
CA ASP A 64 -24.60 9.95 -11.96
C ASP A 64 -25.07 9.53 -10.57
N LYS A 65 -24.61 10.26 -9.56
CA LYS A 65 -24.94 10.04 -8.16
C LYS A 65 -26.46 10.16 -7.89
N ASP A 66 -27.12 11.06 -8.59
CA ASP A 66 -28.54 11.31 -8.42
C ASP A 66 -29.40 10.13 -8.93
N ASN A 67 -28.85 9.32 -9.83
CA ASN A 67 -29.51 8.14 -10.37
C ASN A 67 -29.40 6.88 -9.47
N VAL A 68 -28.59 6.89 -8.41
CA VAL A 68 -28.34 5.68 -7.60
C VAL A 68 -29.61 5.15 -6.96
N ALA A 69 -30.42 6.03 -6.36
CA ALA A 69 -31.65 5.63 -5.67
C ALA A 69 -32.70 5.09 -6.65
N ASP A 70 -32.86 5.75 -7.80
CA ASP A 70 -33.82 5.35 -8.82
C ASP A 70 -33.37 4.04 -9.49
N SER A 71 -32.11 3.88 -9.79
CA SER A 71 -31.55 2.64 -10.33
C SER A 71 -31.75 1.47 -9.36
N TYR A 72 -31.40 1.65 -8.08
CA TYR A 72 -31.58 0.61 -7.07
C TYR A 72 -33.06 0.20 -6.92
N SER A 73 -33.97 1.17 -6.83
CA SER A 73 -35.40 0.90 -6.69
C SER A 73 -36.05 0.29 -7.95
N SER A 74 -35.43 0.40 -9.10
CA SER A 74 -35.87 -0.20 -10.36
C SER A 74 -35.36 -1.65 -10.55
N ILE A 75 -34.44 -2.12 -9.73
CA ILE A 75 -33.97 -3.52 -9.76
C ILE A 75 -34.91 -4.37 -8.91
N PRO A 76 -35.50 -5.47 -9.45
CA PRO A 76 -36.31 -6.39 -8.69
C PRO A 76 -35.59 -6.98 -7.48
N ASP A 77 -36.29 -7.22 -6.36
CA ASP A 77 -35.69 -7.68 -5.11
C ASP A 77 -34.93 -9.00 -5.25
N ASN A 78 -35.47 -9.94 -6.04
CA ASN A 78 -34.82 -11.22 -6.33
C ASN A 78 -33.54 -11.06 -7.17
N GLN A 79 -33.37 -9.95 -7.91
CA GLN A 79 -32.18 -9.65 -8.72
C GLN A 79 -31.16 -8.78 -7.97
N LEU A 80 -31.50 -8.22 -6.82
CA LEU A 80 -30.51 -7.59 -5.91
C LEU A 80 -29.61 -8.61 -5.22
N ASP A 81 -30.00 -9.87 -5.15
CA ASP A 81 -29.28 -10.97 -4.47
C ASP A 81 -28.87 -10.61 -3.02
N GLY A 82 -29.76 -9.93 -2.31
CA GLY A 82 -29.51 -9.50 -0.93
C GLY A 82 -28.62 -8.25 -0.77
N MET A 83 -28.22 -7.61 -1.87
CA MET A 83 -27.44 -6.36 -1.79
C MET A 83 -28.27 -5.25 -1.15
N SER A 84 -27.76 -4.69 -0.05
CA SER A 84 -28.40 -3.53 0.58
C SER A 84 -28.19 -2.25 -0.25
N TYR A 85 -29.08 -1.27 -0.06
CA TYR A 85 -28.91 0.05 -0.69
C TYR A 85 -27.58 0.71 -0.33
N SER A 86 -27.15 0.58 0.93
CA SER A 86 -25.88 1.16 1.37
C SER A 86 -24.69 0.59 0.62
N VAL A 87 -24.62 -0.74 0.46
CA VAL A 87 -23.55 -1.40 -0.31
C VAL A 87 -23.62 -1.01 -1.78
N PHE A 88 -24.81 -1.02 -2.39
CA PHE A 88 -24.99 -0.61 -3.78
C PHE A 88 -24.54 0.84 -4.02
N TYR A 89 -24.96 1.76 -3.13
CA TYR A 89 -24.58 3.17 -3.20
C TYR A 89 -23.05 3.34 -3.13
N GLN A 90 -22.42 2.74 -2.11
CA GLN A 90 -20.97 2.84 -1.89
C GLN A 90 -20.20 2.20 -3.05
N TYR A 91 -20.64 1.03 -3.51
CA TYR A 91 -20.04 0.35 -4.66
C TYR A 91 -20.08 1.22 -5.92
N CYS A 92 -21.23 1.80 -6.25
CA CYS A 92 -21.37 2.71 -7.39
C CYS A 92 -20.54 4.00 -7.22
N ASP A 93 -20.44 4.53 -5.99
CA ASP A 93 -19.66 5.75 -5.70
C ASP A 93 -18.17 5.54 -5.93
N ILE A 94 -17.62 4.40 -5.47
CA ILE A 94 -16.23 4.01 -5.70
C ILE A 94 -15.94 3.80 -7.20
N LEU A 95 -16.83 3.10 -7.90
CA LEU A 95 -16.71 2.90 -9.35
C LEU A 95 -16.81 4.23 -10.12
N ARG A 96 -17.58 5.19 -9.64
CA ARG A 96 -17.68 6.55 -10.20
C ARG A 96 -16.36 7.31 -9.98
N GLU A 97 -15.76 7.22 -8.80
CA GLU A 97 -14.45 7.80 -8.53
C GLU A 97 -13.40 7.27 -9.51
N MET A 98 -13.33 5.96 -9.71
CA MET A 98 -12.45 5.36 -10.72
C MET A 98 -12.76 5.87 -12.12
N SER A 99 -14.04 5.91 -12.49
CA SER A 99 -14.52 6.30 -13.83
C SER A 99 -14.24 7.75 -14.15
N SER A 100 -14.29 8.64 -13.16
CA SER A 100 -14.10 10.09 -13.36
C SER A 100 -12.78 10.45 -14.04
N ARG A 101 -11.79 9.57 -13.96
CA ARG A 101 -10.46 9.75 -14.56
C ARG A 101 -10.37 9.28 -16.01
N HIS A 102 -11.35 8.52 -16.47
CA HIS A 102 -11.38 7.98 -17.82
C HIS A 102 -12.22 8.82 -18.79
N GLY A 103 -12.86 9.85 -18.29
CA GLY A 103 -13.75 10.70 -19.07
C GLY A 103 -15.22 10.27 -18.96
N LYS A 104 -16.04 10.73 -19.91
CA LYS A 104 -17.48 10.45 -19.89
C LYS A 104 -17.75 9.01 -20.32
N ILE A 105 -18.52 8.27 -19.51
CA ILE A 105 -19.05 6.96 -19.86
C ILE A 105 -20.05 7.14 -21.00
N THR A 106 -19.89 6.39 -22.09
CA THR A 106 -20.75 6.47 -23.28
C THR A 106 -21.56 5.20 -23.51
N ALA A 107 -21.05 4.05 -23.05
CA ALA A 107 -21.70 2.75 -23.21
C ALA A 107 -21.12 1.74 -22.19
N PHE A 108 -21.60 0.53 -22.27
CA PHE A 108 -21.00 -0.64 -21.59
C PHE A 108 -20.99 -1.84 -22.55
N ARG A 109 -20.14 -2.82 -22.25
CA ARG A 109 -20.12 -4.11 -22.94
C ARG A 109 -19.95 -5.25 -21.94
N PHE A 110 -20.41 -6.42 -22.31
CA PHE A 110 -20.11 -7.65 -21.57
C PHE A 110 -18.77 -8.21 -22.07
N LEU A 111 -17.90 -8.62 -21.14
CA LEU A 111 -16.70 -9.35 -21.48
C LEU A 111 -17.08 -10.79 -21.89
N SER A 112 -16.32 -11.36 -22.83
CA SER A 112 -16.36 -12.79 -23.09
C SER A 112 -15.75 -13.57 -21.93
N ASP A 113 -15.97 -14.90 -21.91
CA ASP A 113 -15.38 -15.78 -20.91
C ASP A 113 -13.84 -15.75 -20.98
N GLU A 114 -13.28 -15.66 -22.18
CA GLU A 114 -11.83 -15.54 -22.40
C GLU A 114 -11.28 -14.22 -21.88
N GLU A 115 -11.95 -13.10 -22.15
CA GLU A 115 -11.57 -11.78 -21.63
C GLU A 115 -11.67 -11.73 -20.11
N THR A 116 -12.71 -12.33 -19.52
CA THR A 116 -12.91 -12.46 -18.09
C THR A 116 -11.79 -13.28 -17.44
N ALA A 117 -11.47 -14.45 -18.03
CA ALA A 117 -10.38 -15.30 -17.53
C ALA A 117 -9.02 -14.58 -17.59
N ARG A 118 -8.75 -13.84 -18.66
CA ARG A 118 -7.54 -13.03 -18.79
C ARG A 118 -7.49 -11.93 -17.74
N PHE A 119 -8.60 -11.22 -17.53
CA PHE A 119 -8.70 -10.20 -16.49
C PHE A 119 -8.41 -10.75 -15.09
N TYR A 120 -8.95 -11.94 -14.75
CA TYR A 120 -8.68 -12.58 -13.46
C TYR A 120 -7.20 -13.00 -13.34
N ALA A 121 -6.62 -13.57 -14.38
CA ALA A 121 -5.22 -13.95 -14.38
C ALA A 121 -4.29 -12.73 -14.19
N ASP A 122 -4.63 -11.58 -14.78
CA ASP A 122 -3.85 -10.36 -14.65
C ASP A 122 -4.00 -9.72 -13.26
N ALA A 123 -5.15 -9.88 -12.61
CA ALA A 123 -5.32 -9.47 -11.21
C ALA A 123 -4.51 -10.39 -10.27
N ASP A 124 -4.59 -11.70 -10.47
CA ASP A 124 -3.88 -12.69 -9.65
C ASP A 124 -2.36 -12.57 -9.72
N LYS A 125 -1.80 -12.08 -10.84
CA LYS A 125 -0.35 -11.80 -10.96
C LYS A 125 0.15 -10.67 -10.06
N LYS A 126 -0.75 -9.77 -9.64
CA LYS A 126 -0.41 -8.59 -8.84
C LYS A 126 -0.42 -8.86 -7.35
N VAL A 127 -0.84 -10.03 -6.91
CA VAL A 127 -0.99 -10.40 -5.51
C VAL A 127 -0.01 -11.50 -5.11
N GLY A 128 0.32 -11.58 -3.82
CA GLY A 128 1.23 -12.58 -3.30
C GLY A 128 0.68 -14.02 -3.38
N ALA A 129 1.54 -15.01 -3.30
CA ALA A 129 1.20 -16.42 -3.48
C ALA A 129 0.11 -16.95 -2.52
N ASN A 130 -0.08 -16.32 -1.37
CA ASN A 130 -1.08 -16.70 -0.37
C ASN A 130 -2.37 -15.87 -0.45
N ALA A 131 -2.54 -15.09 -1.52
CA ALA A 131 -3.73 -14.28 -1.72
C ALA A 131 -4.89 -15.10 -2.28
N VAL A 132 -6.11 -14.68 -1.95
CA VAL A 132 -7.32 -15.21 -2.56
C VAL A 132 -7.31 -14.90 -4.06
N SER A 133 -7.43 -15.93 -4.87
CA SER A 133 -7.47 -15.77 -6.34
C SER A 133 -8.82 -15.25 -6.81
N MET A 134 -8.81 -14.38 -7.84
CA MET A 134 -10.03 -13.98 -8.56
C MET A 134 -10.78 -15.16 -9.17
N LYS A 135 -10.12 -16.29 -9.40
CA LYS A 135 -10.76 -17.52 -9.85
C LYS A 135 -11.78 -18.11 -8.88
N SER A 136 -11.75 -17.69 -7.59
CA SER A 136 -12.80 -18.07 -6.64
C SER A 136 -14.18 -17.44 -6.98
N TYR A 137 -14.19 -16.40 -7.79
CA TYR A 137 -15.39 -15.73 -8.30
C TYR A 137 -15.82 -16.26 -9.68
N THR A 138 -15.96 -17.57 -9.79
CA THR A 138 -16.43 -18.21 -11.03
C THR A 138 -17.91 -17.92 -11.30
N GLY A 139 -18.29 -17.97 -12.58
CA GLY A 139 -19.70 -17.79 -12.99
C GLY A 139 -20.19 -16.34 -13.02
N LEU A 140 -19.29 -15.37 -12.81
CA LEU A 140 -19.62 -13.97 -12.98
C LEU A 140 -19.57 -13.55 -14.45
N THR A 141 -20.45 -12.64 -14.80
CA THR A 141 -20.41 -11.90 -16.06
C THR A 141 -19.87 -10.51 -15.79
N MET A 142 -18.67 -10.23 -16.31
CA MET A 142 -18.07 -8.90 -16.16
C MET A 142 -18.65 -7.93 -17.17
N VAL A 143 -18.95 -6.73 -16.70
CA VAL A 143 -19.42 -5.60 -17.51
C VAL A 143 -18.37 -4.51 -17.46
N GLU A 144 -17.89 -4.09 -18.63
CA GLU A 144 -16.88 -3.05 -18.80
C GLU A 144 -17.52 -1.76 -19.28
N LEU A 145 -17.20 -0.66 -18.62
CA LEU A 145 -17.65 0.68 -19.02
C LEU A 145 -16.79 1.18 -20.18
N ILE A 146 -17.45 1.78 -21.16
CA ILE A 146 -16.84 2.37 -22.37
C ILE A 146 -16.88 3.88 -22.24
N TYR A 147 -15.75 4.50 -22.52
CA TYR A 147 -15.53 5.94 -22.39
C TYR A 147 -15.35 6.59 -23.76
N ASN A 148 -15.48 7.91 -23.82
CA ASN A 148 -15.14 8.69 -25.00
C ASN A 148 -13.61 8.63 -25.29
N GLU A 149 -13.17 9.11 -26.47
CA GLU A 149 -11.85 8.86 -27.07
C GLU A 149 -10.61 9.23 -26.24
N ASN A 150 -10.74 9.97 -25.15
CA ASN A 150 -9.63 10.43 -24.31
C ASN A 150 -9.36 9.54 -23.09
N SER A 151 -9.86 8.32 -23.06
CA SER A 151 -9.73 7.45 -21.89
C SER A 151 -8.39 6.74 -21.80
N ASP A 152 -7.87 6.64 -20.58
CA ASP A 152 -6.80 5.70 -20.26
C ASP A 152 -7.34 4.27 -20.44
N LYS A 153 -6.94 3.62 -21.54
CA LYS A 153 -7.40 2.28 -21.90
C LYS A 153 -6.79 1.18 -21.04
N THR A 154 -5.85 1.51 -20.17
CA THR A 154 -5.08 0.50 -19.43
C THR A 154 -5.84 -0.13 -18.25
N ASN A 155 -6.80 0.57 -17.65
CA ASN A 155 -7.58 0.08 -16.51
C ASN A 155 -9.07 0.48 -16.61
N PRO A 156 -9.84 -0.10 -17.53
CA PRO A 156 -11.25 0.22 -17.67
C PRO A 156 -12.01 -0.21 -16.39
N CYS A 157 -12.96 0.62 -15.99
CA CYS A 157 -13.81 0.33 -14.85
C CYS A 157 -14.76 -0.83 -15.19
N ARG A 158 -14.90 -1.78 -14.27
CA ARG A 158 -15.73 -2.99 -14.46
C ARG A 158 -16.56 -3.26 -13.22
N PHE A 159 -17.74 -3.84 -13.44
CA PHE A 159 -18.57 -4.42 -12.39
C PHE A 159 -19.05 -5.82 -12.78
N ALA A 160 -19.57 -6.57 -11.82
CA ALA A 160 -19.96 -7.96 -12.01
C ALA A 160 -21.47 -8.16 -11.88
N LEU A 161 -22.00 -9.00 -12.73
CA LEU A 161 -23.31 -9.64 -12.60
C LEU A 161 -23.12 -11.15 -12.46
N GLN A 162 -24.10 -11.83 -11.87
CA GLN A 162 -24.11 -13.30 -11.78
C GLN A 162 -25.38 -13.88 -12.38
N TYR A 163 -25.29 -15.07 -12.96
CA TYR A 163 -26.46 -15.83 -13.36
C TYR A 163 -26.76 -16.88 -12.28
N LYS A 164 -27.93 -16.79 -11.67
CA LYS A 164 -28.32 -17.64 -10.55
C LYS A 164 -29.84 -17.78 -10.51
N ASP A 165 -30.33 -18.99 -10.25
CA ASP A 165 -31.78 -19.31 -10.15
C ASP A 165 -32.58 -18.88 -11.38
N GLY A 166 -32.01 -19.02 -12.57
CA GLY A 166 -32.70 -18.75 -13.84
C GLY A 166 -32.66 -17.29 -14.31
N SER A 167 -32.12 -16.37 -13.54
CA SER A 167 -32.05 -14.95 -13.90
C SER A 167 -30.68 -14.32 -13.62
N TYR A 168 -30.42 -13.17 -14.25
CA TYR A 168 -29.23 -12.36 -13.93
C TYR A 168 -29.52 -11.52 -12.69
N LYS A 169 -28.57 -11.49 -11.79
CA LYS A 169 -28.62 -10.76 -10.51
C LYS A 169 -27.37 -9.89 -10.33
N LEU A 170 -27.43 -8.94 -9.42
CA LEU A 170 -26.19 -8.29 -8.94
C LEU A 170 -25.29 -9.33 -8.30
N ALA A 171 -23.98 -9.20 -8.50
CA ALA A 171 -23.00 -10.03 -7.80
C ALA A 171 -22.75 -9.45 -6.39
N SER A 172 -23.69 -9.66 -5.49
CA SER A 172 -23.75 -9.03 -4.17
C SER A 172 -22.52 -9.34 -3.31
N ASP A 173 -22.10 -10.61 -3.28
CA ASP A 173 -20.89 -11.02 -2.53
C ASP A 173 -19.64 -10.36 -3.10
N TYR A 174 -19.49 -10.32 -4.43
CA TYR A 174 -18.40 -9.62 -5.09
C TYR A 174 -18.34 -8.14 -4.72
N ALA A 175 -19.45 -7.44 -4.84
CA ALA A 175 -19.53 -6.01 -4.54
C ALA A 175 -19.27 -5.71 -3.06
N SER A 176 -19.88 -6.49 -2.16
CA SER A 176 -19.69 -6.32 -0.71
C SER A 176 -18.25 -6.51 -0.28
N LYS A 177 -17.57 -7.53 -0.80
CA LYS A 177 -16.16 -7.80 -0.49
C LYS A 177 -15.21 -6.78 -1.12
N ALA A 178 -15.54 -6.25 -2.30
CA ALA A 178 -14.78 -5.16 -2.89
C ALA A 178 -14.90 -3.87 -2.05
N VAL A 179 -16.11 -3.54 -1.59
CA VAL A 179 -16.35 -2.40 -0.70
C VAL A 179 -15.62 -2.58 0.63
N GLU A 180 -15.68 -3.77 1.25
CA GLU A 180 -14.96 -4.09 2.48
C GLU A 180 -13.44 -3.87 2.32
N ALA A 181 -12.87 -4.33 1.20
CA ALA A 181 -11.45 -4.13 0.91
C ALA A 181 -11.09 -2.64 0.72
N TYR A 182 -11.95 -1.90 0.03
CA TYR A 182 -11.78 -0.44 -0.14
C TYR A 182 -11.87 0.30 1.19
N ASP A 183 -12.83 -0.03 2.03
CA ASP A 183 -12.98 0.60 3.35
C ASP A 183 -11.77 0.33 4.24
N TYR A 184 -11.20 -0.87 4.16
CA TYR A 184 -10.03 -1.24 4.94
C TYR A 184 -8.80 -0.40 4.55
N ILE A 185 -8.47 -0.28 3.26
CA ILE A 185 -7.33 0.52 2.81
C ILE A 185 -7.59 2.03 2.99
N SER A 186 -8.82 2.48 2.85
CA SER A 186 -9.20 3.86 3.12
C SER A 186 -9.02 4.21 4.60
N HIS A 187 -9.35 3.28 5.49
CA HIS A 187 -9.10 3.42 6.92
C HIS A 187 -7.59 3.48 7.23
N TYR A 188 -6.79 2.65 6.56
CA TYR A 188 -5.33 2.69 6.67
C TYR A 188 -4.77 4.07 6.32
N PHE A 189 -5.11 4.63 5.16
CA PHE A 189 -4.66 5.96 4.77
C PHE A 189 -5.16 7.05 5.72
N LYS A 190 -6.38 6.90 6.24
CA LYS A 190 -6.91 7.81 7.23
C LYS A 190 -6.10 7.80 8.53
N MET A 191 -5.70 6.61 9.03
CA MET A 191 -4.86 6.50 10.24
C MET A 191 -3.50 7.17 10.03
N ILE A 192 -2.90 7.02 8.86
CA ILE A 192 -1.65 7.71 8.51
C ILE A 192 -1.86 9.23 8.48
N SER A 193 -2.86 9.70 7.76
CA SER A 193 -3.17 11.14 7.64
C SER A 193 -3.48 11.81 8.97
N ASP A 194 -4.20 11.11 9.85
CA ASP A 194 -4.54 11.60 11.20
C ASP A 194 -3.36 11.44 12.18
N SER A 195 -2.23 10.88 11.76
CA SER A 195 -1.09 10.51 12.62
C SER A 195 -1.52 9.65 13.82
N ASN A 196 -2.45 8.73 13.59
CA ASN A 196 -3.02 7.87 14.63
C ASN A 196 -2.23 6.56 14.72
N THR A 197 -1.13 6.57 15.48
CA THR A 197 -0.25 5.41 15.69
C THR A 197 -1.03 4.19 16.20
N ALA A 198 -1.87 4.33 17.22
CA ALA A 198 -2.62 3.20 17.79
C ALA A 198 -3.63 2.59 16.81
N GLY A 199 -4.28 3.43 15.97
CA GLY A 199 -5.15 2.96 14.91
C GLY A 199 -4.38 2.19 13.84
N LEU A 200 -3.21 2.70 13.45
CA LEU A 200 -2.35 2.08 12.46
C LEU A 200 -1.75 0.75 12.97
N GLU A 201 -1.34 0.68 14.23
CA GLU A 201 -0.92 -0.56 14.89
C GLU A 201 -1.99 -1.66 14.79
N SER A 202 -3.26 -1.32 14.99
CA SER A 202 -4.36 -2.27 14.90
C SER A 202 -4.55 -2.86 13.49
N ILE A 203 -4.14 -2.11 12.46
CA ILE A 203 -4.17 -2.55 11.06
C ILE A 203 -2.94 -3.40 10.72
N ILE A 204 -1.76 -2.99 11.17
CA ILE A 204 -0.48 -3.67 10.87
C ILE A 204 -0.37 -4.99 11.63
N LYS A 205 -0.83 -5.04 12.88
CA LYS A 205 -0.70 -6.21 13.76
C LYS A 205 -1.19 -7.52 13.15
N PRO A 206 -2.38 -7.62 12.53
CA PRO A 206 -2.84 -8.86 11.91
C PRO A 206 -2.02 -9.31 10.68
N MET A 207 -1.24 -8.41 10.11
CA MET A 207 -0.38 -8.71 8.95
C MET A 207 0.93 -9.40 9.37
N LEU A 208 1.34 -9.21 10.62
CA LEU A 208 2.50 -9.83 11.23
C LEU A 208 2.09 -11.19 11.80
N ASN A 209 3.01 -12.15 11.79
CA ASN A 209 2.73 -13.48 12.33
C ASN A 209 2.52 -13.41 13.85
N ASP A 210 1.33 -13.81 14.35
CA ASP A 210 0.90 -13.62 15.75
C ASP A 210 1.81 -14.28 16.78
N ASP A 211 2.51 -15.36 16.43
CA ASP A 211 3.32 -16.14 17.34
C ASP A 211 4.62 -15.43 17.81
N ILE A 212 4.97 -14.32 17.16
CA ILE A 212 6.25 -13.63 17.36
C ILE A 212 6.04 -12.12 17.59
N TYR A 213 4.89 -11.72 18.09
CA TYR A 213 4.50 -10.33 18.23
C TYR A 213 5.26 -9.60 19.35
N ILE A 214 6.08 -8.62 19.01
CA ILE A 214 6.65 -7.65 19.94
C ILE A 214 5.98 -6.29 19.72
N SER A 215 5.28 -5.80 20.73
CA SER A 215 4.50 -4.55 20.68
C SER A 215 5.31 -3.35 20.16
N SER A 216 6.57 -3.22 20.60
CA SER A 216 7.47 -2.16 20.19
C SER A 216 7.77 -2.12 18.68
N VAL A 217 7.80 -3.28 18.02
CA VAL A 217 8.05 -3.35 16.57
C VAL A 217 6.86 -2.82 15.79
N VAL A 218 5.64 -3.15 16.22
CA VAL A 218 4.42 -2.65 15.55
C VAL A 218 4.30 -1.14 15.73
N THR A 219 4.55 -0.63 16.93
CA THR A 219 4.58 0.80 17.21
C THR A 219 5.60 1.51 16.33
N SER A 220 6.84 1.01 16.27
CA SER A 220 7.88 1.58 15.42
C SER A 220 7.51 1.56 13.94
N LYS A 221 6.85 0.49 13.45
CA LYS A 221 6.36 0.44 12.06
C LYS A 221 5.28 1.48 11.79
N ALA A 222 4.36 1.66 12.72
CA ALA A 222 3.30 2.65 12.61
C ALA A 222 3.84 4.09 12.61
N GLU A 223 4.73 4.40 13.53
CA GLU A 223 5.39 5.72 13.62
C GLU A 223 6.16 6.04 12.36
N TYR A 224 6.96 5.08 11.89
CA TYR A 224 7.73 5.28 10.67
C TYR A 224 6.86 5.51 9.43
N LEU A 225 5.78 4.75 9.24
CA LEU A 225 4.85 4.98 8.13
C LEU A 225 4.28 6.40 8.16
N ILE A 226 3.87 6.86 9.35
CA ILE A 226 3.36 8.21 9.53
C ILE A 226 4.42 9.25 9.12
N ASP A 227 5.66 9.09 9.57
CA ASP A 227 6.73 10.03 9.28
C ASP A 227 7.16 9.96 7.81
N TYR A 228 7.21 8.76 7.23
CA TYR A 228 7.48 8.58 5.82
C TYR A 228 6.45 9.31 4.93
N TYR A 229 5.17 9.15 5.21
CA TYR A 229 4.13 9.82 4.44
C TYR A 229 4.19 11.34 4.60
N LYS A 230 4.50 11.86 5.78
CA LYS A 230 4.70 13.30 6.00
C LYS A 230 5.86 13.87 5.19
N LEU A 231 6.93 13.11 5.04
CA LEU A 231 8.16 13.57 4.37
C LEU A 231 8.10 13.42 2.86
N HIS A 232 7.59 12.28 2.39
CA HIS A 232 7.68 11.87 0.99
C HIS A 232 6.33 11.93 0.26
N VAL A 233 5.20 11.79 0.96
CA VAL A 233 3.86 11.85 0.37
C VAL A 233 3.20 13.14 0.83
N LYS A 234 3.60 14.27 0.26
CA LYS A 234 3.08 15.61 0.63
C LYS A 234 1.65 15.85 0.14
N SER A 235 1.15 14.98 -0.73
CA SER A 235 -0.20 15.06 -1.30
C SER A 235 -1.25 14.58 -0.30
N SER A 236 -2.45 15.15 -0.39
CA SER A 236 -3.59 14.67 0.40
C SER A 236 -4.11 13.33 -0.13
N VAL A 237 -4.79 12.55 0.72
CA VAL A 237 -5.43 11.27 0.33
C VAL A 237 -6.35 11.42 -0.89
N LYS A 238 -6.93 12.61 -1.11
CA LYS A 238 -7.78 12.91 -2.29
C LYS A 238 -7.02 12.89 -3.62
N GLU A 239 -5.70 13.01 -3.59
CA GLU A 239 -4.85 12.98 -4.78
C GLU A 239 -4.39 11.57 -5.14
N TYR A 240 -4.61 10.60 -4.24
CA TYR A 240 -4.32 9.20 -4.50
C TYR A 240 -5.24 8.66 -5.58
N LYS A 241 -4.69 7.91 -6.53
CA LYS A 241 -5.44 7.40 -7.65
C LYS A 241 -5.79 5.92 -7.44
N LEU A 242 -7.06 5.63 -7.22
CA LEU A 242 -7.56 4.25 -7.21
C LEU A 242 -7.38 3.62 -8.60
N LYS A 243 -6.57 2.59 -8.72
CA LYS A 243 -6.23 1.91 -9.99
C LYS A 243 -6.94 0.58 -10.16
N THR A 244 -7.18 -0.13 -9.06
CA THR A 244 -7.83 -1.43 -9.06
C THR A 244 -8.82 -1.49 -7.91
N PHE A 245 -10.03 -1.98 -8.18
CA PHE A 245 -11.07 -2.16 -7.19
C PHE A 245 -11.75 -3.51 -7.40
N LEU A 246 -11.28 -4.52 -6.67
CA LEU A 246 -11.71 -5.91 -6.75
C LEU A 246 -11.88 -6.48 -5.34
N PRO A 247 -12.66 -7.54 -5.15
CA PRO A 247 -12.79 -8.22 -3.85
C PRO A 247 -11.48 -8.74 -3.28
N THR A 248 -10.53 -9.07 -4.17
CA THR A 248 -9.24 -9.66 -3.79
C THR A 248 -8.09 -8.69 -3.82
N LEU A 249 -8.24 -7.54 -4.50
CA LEU A 249 -7.18 -6.57 -4.72
C LEU A 249 -7.75 -5.15 -4.83
N VAL A 250 -7.27 -4.25 -3.99
CA VAL A 250 -7.44 -2.81 -4.16
C VAL A 250 -6.07 -2.18 -4.31
N SER A 251 -5.86 -1.37 -5.35
CA SER A 251 -4.57 -0.72 -5.60
C SER A 251 -4.73 0.78 -5.73
N TYR A 252 -3.83 1.49 -5.09
CA TYR A 252 -3.68 2.94 -5.23
C TYR A 252 -2.34 3.31 -5.82
N GLU A 253 -2.34 4.29 -6.70
CA GLU A 253 -1.15 5.01 -7.16
C GLU A 253 -1.03 6.30 -6.35
N ILE A 254 0.09 6.46 -5.65
CA ILE A 254 0.36 7.56 -4.73
C ILE A 254 1.53 8.38 -5.27
N PRO A 255 1.39 9.70 -5.43
CA PRO A 255 2.51 10.56 -5.80
C PRO A 255 3.48 10.68 -4.61
N GLU A 256 4.75 10.43 -4.85
CA GLU A 256 5.81 10.43 -3.85
C GLU A 256 6.97 11.32 -4.33
N THR A 257 7.55 12.11 -3.43
CA THR A 257 8.75 12.88 -3.71
C THR A 257 10.00 12.10 -3.33
N ILE A 258 10.94 11.97 -4.29
CA ILE A 258 12.19 11.23 -4.07
C ILE A 258 13.23 12.08 -3.33
N ASP A 259 13.16 13.40 -3.47
CA ASP A 259 14.15 14.33 -2.94
C ASP A 259 13.58 15.37 -1.98
N ALA A 260 14.47 15.99 -1.24
CA ALA A 260 14.11 17.04 -0.27
C ALA A 260 13.58 18.31 -0.96
N SER A 261 13.89 18.54 -2.24
CA SER A 261 13.41 19.69 -3.02
C SER A 261 11.92 19.56 -3.36
N GLY A 262 11.40 18.32 -3.45
CA GLY A 262 10.03 18.01 -3.84
C GLY A 262 9.78 18.18 -5.33
N GLU A 263 10.82 18.32 -6.16
CA GLU A 263 10.69 18.51 -7.60
C GLU A 263 10.57 17.18 -8.36
N ASN A 264 11.18 16.11 -7.85
CA ASN A 264 11.11 14.80 -8.48
C ASN A 264 9.98 13.97 -7.85
N ILE A 265 8.87 13.87 -8.58
CA ILE A 265 7.72 13.08 -8.19
C ILE A 265 7.73 11.76 -8.94
N ILE A 266 7.70 10.66 -8.20
CA ILE A 266 7.44 9.32 -8.74
C ILE A 266 6.04 8.85 -8.37
N SER A 267 5.61 7.80 -9.02
CA SER A 267 4.33 7.16 -8.73
C SER A 267 4.59 5.82 -8.05
N ARG A 268 4.15 5.70 -6.80
CA ARG A 268 4.26 4.47 -6.03
C ARG A 268 2.91 3.76 -5.97
N THR A 269 2.93 2.43 -6.04
CA THR A 269 1.71 1.62 -5.90
C THR A 269 1.62 1.05 -4.49
N VAL A 270 0.48 1.25 -3.84
CA VAL A 270 0.10 0.58 -2.60
C VAL A 270 -1.02 -0.39 -2.90
N ASN A 271 -0.82 -1.65 -2.56
CA ASN A 271 -1.76 -2.74 -2.81
C ASN A 271 -2.35 -3.24 -1.49
N LEU A 272 -3.65 -3.47 -1.48
CA LEU A 272 -4.30 -4.27 -0.45
C LEU A 272 -4.82 -5.54 -1.11
N TYR A 273 -4.51 -6.69 -0.54
CA TYR A 273 -5.10 -7.96 -0.97
C TYR A 273 -5.55 -8.81 0.22
N ARG A 274 -6.50 -9.71 -0.03
CA ARG A 274 -7.00 -10.64 0.97
C ARG A 274 -6.19 -11.94 0.91
N LYS A 275 -5.64 -12.39 2.05
CA LYS A 275 -5.00 -13.70 2.18
C LYS A 275 -6.04 -14.81 2.28
N ASN A 276 -5.60 -16.06 2.02
CA ASN A 276 -6.46 -17.25 2.11
C ASN A 276 -7.03 -17.52 3.51
N ASP A 277 -6.39 -16.99 4.56
CA ASP A 277 -6.88 -17.00 5.95
C ASP A 277 -7.94 -15.92 6.24
N GLY A 278 -8.26 -15.09 5.26
CA GLY A 278 -9.22 -14.00 5.36
C GLY A 278 -8.63 -12.67 5.83
N VAL A 279 -7.38 -12.64 6.24
CA VAL A 279 -6.69 -11.43 6.71
C VAL A 279 -6.36 -10.53 5.51
N PHE A 280 -6.59 -9.23 5.67
CA PHE A 280 -6.10 -8.24 4.72
C PHE A 280 -4.61 -7.99 4.91
N TYR A 281 -3.91 -7.89 3.80
CA TYR A 281 -2.50 -7.53 3.77
C TYR A 281 -2.31 -6.29 2.89
N ILE A 282 -1.64 -5.27 3.44
CA ILE A 282 -1.29 -4.06 2.70
C ILE A 282 0.18 -4.15 2.33
N GLU A 283 0.44 -4.13 1.03
CA GLU A 283 1.77 -4.03 0.46
C GLU A 283 2.11 -2.54 0.32
N ASP A 284 2.85 -2.03 1.27
CA ASP A 284 3.35 -0.67 1.33
C ASP A 284 4.81 -0.70 1.79
N THR A 285 5.52 0.42 1.71
CA THR A 285 6.98 0.63 1.85
C THR A 285 7.64 -0.14 3.00
N PHE A 286 6.89 -0.49 4.06
CA PHE A 286 7.43 -1.15 5.25
C PHE A 286 6.92 -2.55 5.51
N ILE A 287 5.87 -2.90 4.83
CA ILE A 287 5.17 -4.15 5.07
C ILE A 287 5.65 -5.17 4.06
N SER A 288 6.07 -4.71 2.90
CA SER A 288 6.55 -5.54 1.82
C SER A 288 8.03 -5.40 1.57
N LYS A 289 8.63 -6.53 1.31
CA LYS A 289 9.84 -6.77 0.51
C LYS A 289 10.87 -5.65 0.41
N GLY A 290 12.10 -6.00 0.61
CA GLY A 290 13.32 -5.25 0.46
C GLY A 290 13.59 -4.44 -0.82
N ASP A 291 12.62 -4.23 -1.67
CA ASP A 291 12.76 -3.43 -2.90
C ASP A 291 13.10 -1.96 -2.62
N GLU A 292 12.96 -1.53 -1.36
CA GLU A 292 13.19 -0.15 -0.96
C GLU A 292 14.18 -0.01 0.20
N VAL A 293 14.98 -1.04 0.49
CA VAL A 293 15.98 -0.96 1.55
C VAL A 293 17.00 0.10 1.19
N GLY A 294 16.93 1.22 1.90
CA GLY A 294 17.83 2.34 1.80
C GLY A 294 18.51 2.63 3.13
N PHE A 295 19.67 3.26 3.07
CA PHE A 295 20.32 3.78 4.25
C PHE A 295 19.65 5.08 4.70
N CYS A 296 19.27 5.13 5.98
CA CYS A 296 18.59 6.27 6.58
C CYS A 296 19.46 6.94 7.65
N LEU A 297 19.41 8.27 7.70
CA LEU A 297 19.90 9.07 8.82
C LEU A 297 18.72 9.68 9.55
N ASN A 298 18.57 9.43 10.84
CA ASN A 298 17.41 9.86 11.64
C ASN A 298 16.07 9.48 11.02
N GLY A 299 15.98 8.29 10.41
CA GLY A 299 14.78 7.80 9.75
C GLY A 299 14.51 8.39 8.36
N ILE A 300 15.38 9.25 7.84
CA ILE A 300 15.25 9.83 6.49
C ILE A 300 16.12 9.02 5.52
N PRO A 301 15.57 8.40 4.48
CA PRO A 301 16.35 7.73 3.44
C PRO A 301 17.26 8.73 2.73
N VAL A 302 18.58 8.46 2.74
CA VAL A 302 19.56 9.37 2.16
C VAL A 302 20.45 8.72 1.10
N LEU A 303 20.69 7.41 1.19
CA LEU A 303 21.52 6.67 0.23
C LEU A 303 20.85 5.35 -0.18
N ARG A 304 20.99 5.01 -1.46
CA ARG A 304 20.59 3.70 -2.03
C ARG A 304 21.76 3.11 -2.81
N CYS A 305 22.01 1.82 -2.66
CA CYS A 305 22.97 1.12 -3.51
C CYS A 305 22.53 1.16 -4.97
N GLY A 306 23.51 1.16 -5.88
CA GLY A 306 23.27 1.24 -7.32
C GLY A 306 23.20 2.66 -7.87
N LEU A 307 22.94 3.66 -7.05
CA LEU A 307 22.90 5.07 -7.48
C LEU A 307 24.29 5.72 -7.42
N THR A 308 24.45 6.77 -8.24
CA THR A 308 25.68 7.58 -8.30
C THR A 308 25.53 8.82 -7.45
N TYR A 309 26.51 9.08 -6.61
CA TYR A 309 26.56 10.24 -5.70
C TYR A 309 27.81 11.07 -5.99
N SER A 310 27.73 12.38 -5.83
CA SER A 310 28.90 13.24 -5.83
C SER A 310 29.64 13.16 -4.50
N LYS A 311 30.96 13.48 -4.51
CA LYS A 311 31.74 13.59 -3.29
C LYS A 311 31.15 14.64 -2.35
N ALA A 312 30.66 15.74 -2.90
CA ALA A 312 30.01 16.81 -2.14
C ALA A 312 28.72 16.34 -1.43
N ASP A 313 27.90 15.50 -2.09
CA ASP A 313 26.67 14.95 -1.47
C ASP A 313 27.03 14.07 -0.28
N ILE A 314 28.02 13.20 -0.44
CA ILE A 314 28.48 12.32 0.66
C ILE A 314 29.06 13.14 1.82
N GLN A 315 29.84 14.18 1.53
CA GLN A 315 30.36 15.08 2.56
C GLN A 315 29.28 15.89 3.27
N THR A 316 28.23 16.27 2.55
CA THR A 316 27.07 16.95 3.14
C THR A 316 26.36 16.07 4.14
N LEU A 317 26.25 14.75 3.88
CA LEU A 317 25.58 13.78 4.74
C LEU A 317 26.40 13.39 5.98
N PHE A 318 27.72 13.19 5.81
CA PHE A 318 28.56 12.57 6.84
C PHE A 318 29.70 13.48 7.34
N GLY A 319 29.92 14.61 6.71
CA GLY A 319 31.15 15.39 6.92
C GLY A 319 32.36 14.78 6.19
N ASP A 320 33.56 15.12 6.66
CA ASP A 320 34.77 14.54 6.11
C ASP A 320 34.94 13.09 6.56
N SER A 321 35.38 12.24 5.63
CA SER A 321 35.66 10.84 5.92
C SER A 321 36.87 10.71 6.84
N VAL A 322 36.81 9.81 7.82
CA VAL A 322 37.94 9.47 8.69
C VAL A 322 38.99 8.71 7.89
N ILE A 323 38.57 7.90 6.93
CA ILE A 323 39.42 7.14 6.03
C ILE A 323 38.88 7.26 4.62
N GLU A 324 39.72 7.65 3.67
CA GLU A 324 39.46 7.60 2.24
C GLU A 324 40.53 6.76 1.57
N MET A 325 40.14 5.65 0.94
CA MET A 325 41.07 4.76 0.21
C MET A 325 40.57 4.61 -1.23
N ILE A 326 41.42 4.86 -2.19
CA ILE A 326 41.15 4.69 -3.61
C ILE A 326 42.04 3.54 -4.10
N ASN A 327 41.41 2.38 -4.34
CA ASN A 327 42.08 1.17 -4.77
C ASN A 327 42.04 1.03 -6.28
N GLY A 328 43.12 1.40 -6.98
CA GLY A 328 43.23 1.25 -8.42
C GLY A 328 44.54 1.75 -8.99
N ASN A 329 44.91 1.26 -10.15
CA ASN A 329 46.22 1.52 -10.78
C ASN A 329 46.30 2.83 -11.58
N GLY A 330 45.58 3.89 -11.17
CA GLY A 330 45.69 5.23 -11.75
C GLY A 330 45.35 5.32 -13.26
N GLY A 331 44.52 4.42 -13.77
CA GLY A 331 44.17 4.31 -15.17
C GLY A 331 42.70 4.68 -15.42
N LYS A 332 42.27 4.62 -16.68
CA LYS A 332 40.90 4.95 -17.14
C LYS A 332 39.81 3.93 -16.71
N GLU A 333 40.17 2.94 -15.90
CA GLU A 333 39.26 1.90 -15.45
C GLU A 333 38.57 2.30 -14.15
N ALA A 334 37.35 1.80 -13.96
CA ALA A 334 36.60 2.00 -12.73
C ALA A 334 37.38 1.49 -11.50
N THR A 335 37.41 2.32 -10.49
CA THR A 335 38.26 2.12 -9.30
C THR A 335 37.35 2.01 -8.09
N GLU A 336 37.74 1.12 -7.16
CA GLU A 336 37.05 1.01 -5.89
C GLU A 336 37.46 2.15 -4.96
N ILE A 337 36.46 2.80 -4.37
CA ILE A 337 36.60 3.87 -3.40
C ILE A 337 35.96 3.40 -2.10
N LEU A 338 36.78 3.40 -1.01
CA LEU A 338 36.30 3.09 0.32
C LEU A 338 36.31 4.35 1.17
N LEU A 339 35.19 4.71 1.74
CA LEU A 339 35.02 5.83 2.66
C LEU A 339 34.56 5.30 4.01
N ALA A 340 35.28 5.62 5.07
CA ALA A 340 34.87 5.29 6.43
C ALA A 340 34.54 6.58 7.19
N PHE A 341 33.41 6.53 7.89
CA PHE A 341 32.89 7.55 8.78
C PHE A 341 32.69 6.94 10.17
N ASN A 342 32.25 7.74 11.13
CA ASN A 342 31.90 7.22 12.45
C ASN A 342 30.74 6.22 12.34
N GLY A 343 31.06 4.93 12.51
CA GLY A 343 30.06 3.85 12.50
C GLY A 343 29.51 3.43 11.12
N VAL A 344 29.95 4.08 10.03
CA VAL A 344 29.47 3.78 8.67
C VAL A 344 30.65 3.64 7.72
N MET A 345 30.58 2.66 6.82
CA MET A 345 31.49 2.50 5.70
C MET A 345 30.75 2.40 4.39
N LEU A 346 31.18 3.18 3.41
CA LEU A 346 30.69 3.16 2.03
C LEU A 346 31.72 2.54 1.12
N ARG A 347 31.26 1.69 0.21
CA ARG A 347 32.05 1.16 -0.89
C ARG A 347 31.44 1.65 -2.20
N LEU A 348 32.22 2.36 -2.97
CA LEU A 348 31.78 2.96 -4.23
C LEU A 348 32.69 2.52 -5.38
N GLU A 349 32.20 2.69 -6.59
CA GLU A 349 32.94 2.49 -7.83
C GLU A 349 32.88 3.77 -8.66
N GLY A 350 34.03 4.29 -9.04
CA GLY A 350 34.12 5.52 -9.80
C GLY A 350 35.43 5.64 -10.56
N THR A 351 35.54 6.65 -11.41
CA THR A 351 36.77 6.97 -12.15
C THR A 351 37.49 8.07 -11.42
N PRO A 352 38.76 7.83 -10.94
CA PRO A 352 39.55 8.86 -10.33
C PRO A 352 39.80 10.03 -11.29
N THR A 353 39.89 11.23 -10.73
CA THR A 353 40.29 12.43 -11.43
C THR A 353 41.84 12.44 -11.59
N ALA A 354 42.35 13.34 -12.45
CA ALA A 354 43.77 13.42 -12.75
C ALA A 354 44.66 13.75 -11.51
N ASP A 355 44.07 14.36 -10.49
CA ASP A 355 44.71 14.66 -9.20
C ASP A 355 44.61 13.52 -8.16
N GLY A 356 44.08 12.35 -8.58
CA GLY A 356 43.94 11.18 -7.74
C GLY A 356 42.72 11.23 -6.79
N THR A 357 41.84 12.20 -6.94
CA THR A 357 40.56 12.27 -6.22
C THR A 357 39.44 11.69 -7.05
N TRP A 358 38.17 11.87 -6.64
CA TRP A 358 36.98 11.49 -7.38
C TRP A 358 35.92 12.57 -7.26
N ASN A 359 35.08 12.72 -8.28
CA ASN A 359 33.98 13.70 -8.29
C ASN A 359 32.64 13.03 -8.02
N SER A 360 32.41 11.89 -8.66
CA SER A 360 31.19 11.10 -8.49
C SER A 360 31.49 9.62 -8.59
N ALA A 361 30.75 8.79 -7.86
CA ALA A 361 30.92 7.35 -7.83
C ALA A 361 29.60 6.63 -7.55
N ARG A 362 29.45 5.43 -8.10
CA ARG A 362 28.31 4.55 -7.90
C ARG A 362 28.45 3.83 -6.56
N LEU A 363 27.44 3.88 -5.72
CA LEU A 363 27.44 3.23 -4.43
C LEU A 363 27.18 1.72 -4.58
N LEU A 364 28.14 0.89 -4.19
CA LEU A 364 28.07 -0.56 -4.28
C LEU A 364 27.58 -1.22 -2.98
N SER A 365 28.02 -0.72 -1.85
CA SER A 365 27.57 -1.23 -0.54
C SER A 365 27.71 -0.21 0.57
N ILE A 366 26.90 -0.40 1.61
CA ILE A 366 26.89 0.37 2.84
C ILE A 366 27.00 -0.61 4.00
N SER A 367 27.84 -0.30 4.99
CA SER A 367 27.92 -1.06 6.23
C SER A 367 27.76 -0.13 7.42
N ILE A 368 26.97 -0.56 8.40
CA ILE A 368 26.81 0.11 9.69
C ILE A 368 27.45 -0.78 10.76
N TYR A 369 28.33 -0.22 11.58
CA TYR A 369 29.07 -0.94 12.64
C TYR A 369 28.75 -0.45 14.03
N ASP A 370 28.35 0.80 14.19
CA ASP A 370 28.13 1.40 15.48
C ASP A 370 27.12 2.55 15.39
N ASN A 371 26.35 2.72 16.45
CA ASN A 371 25.51 3.89 16.68
C ASN A 371 26.23 4.77 17.69
N VAL A 372 27.09 5.64 17.20
CA VAL A 372 27.84 6.53 18.07
C VAL A 372 26.89 7.50 18.78
N SER A 373 26.92 7.53 20.11
CA SER A 373 26.17 8.46 20.93
C SER A 373 26.39 9.91 20.48
N GLY A 374 25.31 10.60 20.10
CA GLY A 374 25.33 11.98 19.63
C GLY A 374 25.47 12.15 18.11
N SER A 375 25.62 11.08 17.35
CA SER A 375 25.57 11.08 15.88
C SER A 375 24.15 10.80 15.36
N PRO A 376 23.83 11.14 14.10
CA PRO A 376 22.60 10.72 13.48
C PRO A 376 22.42 9.21 13.60
N VAL A 377 21.26 8.75 14.03
CA VAL A 377 20.98 7.32 14.12
C VAL A 377 20.94 6.75 12.71
N SER A 378 21.88 5.85 12.44
CA SER A 378 22.03 5.17 11.15
C SER A 378 21.20 3.89 11.16
N THR A 379 20.29 3.77 10.23
CA THR A 379 19.43 2.60 10.08
C THR A 379 19.31 2.18 8.62
N PHE A 380 18.93 0.93 8.36
CA PHE A 380 18.37 0.57 7.07
C PHE A 380 16.86 0.52 7.18
N ASP A 381 16.18 1.07 6.19
CA ASP A 381 14.73 1.07 6.13
C ASP A 381 14.07 1.73 7.36
N GLY A 382 14.77 2.66 8.00
CA GLY A 382 14.36 3.31 9.23
C GLY A 382 14.27 2.42 10.47
N LYS A 383 14.65 1.14 10.40
CA LYS A 383 14.36 0.15 11.45
C LYS A 383 15.49 -0.82 11.78
N LEU A 384 16.28 -1.19 10.80
CA LEU A 384 17.40 -2.09 11.03
C LEU A 384 18.57 -1.29 11.58
N PHE A 385 18.91 -1.49 12.83
CA PHE A 385 19.98 -0.76 13.52
C PHE A 385 20.92 -1.70 14.25
N VAL A 386 22.14 -1.26 14.46
CA VAL A 386 23.12 -1.97 15.28
C VAL A 386 22.66 -1.97 16.74
N GLY A 387 22.68 -3.14 17.38
CA GLY A 387 22.17 -3.36 18.72
C GLY A 387 20.78 -4.02 18.77
N MET A 388 20.09 -4.13 17.64
CA MET A 388 18.82 -4.85 17.54
C MET A 388 19.01 -6.32 17.89
N ASN A 389 18.10 -6.90 18.69
CA ASN A 389 18.15 -8.33 18.99
C ASN A 389 17.70 -9.17 17.78
N ILE A 390 18.27 -10.37 17.65
CA ILE A 390 17.94 -11.28 16.55
C ILE A 390 16.43 -11.59 16.46
N SER A 391 15.75 -11.69 17.60
CA SER A 391 14.31 -11.93 17.63
C SER A 391 13.51 -10.75 17.06
N GLU A 392 13.97 -9.52 17.29
CA GLU A 392 13.39 -8.32 16.70
C GLU A 392 13.67 -8.25 15.20
N LEU A 393 14.90 -8.62 14.80
CA LEU A 393 15.28 -8.68 13.39
C LEU A 393 14.39 -9.64 12.59
N LEU A 394 14.19 -10.86 13.11
CA LEU A 394 13.34 -11.86 12.45
C LEU A 394 11.86 -11.46 12.39
N LEU A 395 11.41 -10.60 13.29
CA LEU A 395 10.08 -10.01 13.22
C LEU A 395 9.94 -8.97 12.11
N VAL A 396 10.96 -8.14 11.95
CA VAL A 396 10.99 -7.11 10.88
C VAL A 396 11.14 -7.78 9.52
N TYR A 397 11.98 -8.81 9.44
CA TYR A 397 12.28 -9.56 8.20
C TYR A 397 12.16 -11.07 8.40
N PRO A 398 10.93 -11.60 8.46
CA PRO A 398 10.69 -13.04 8.67
C PRO A 398 11.19 -13.93 7.53
N MET A 399 11.66 -13.32 6.42
CA MET A 399 12.20 -14.02 5.26
C MET A 399 13.73 -14.15 5.29
N ILE A 400 14.38 -13.69 6.37
CA ILE A 400 15.83 -13.87 6.52
C ILE A 400 16.14 -15.35 6.62
N ASP A 401 17.12 -15.80 5.83
CA ASP A 401 17.69 -17.13 5.97
C ASP A 401 18.45 -17.21 7.31
N GLU A 402 17.88 -17.93 8.26
CA GLU A 402 18.43 -18.10 9.61
C GLU A 402 19.76 -18.83 9.62
N THR A 403 20.11 -19.56 8.55
CA THR A 403 21.40 -20.29 8.48
C THR A 403 22.57 -19.36 8.19
N GLY A 404 22.33 -18.25 7.48
CA GLY A 404 23.36 -17.27 7.11
C GLY A 404 23.06 -15.85 7.56
N TYR A 405 21.87 -15.61 8.09
CA TYR A 405 21.36 -14.26 8.40
C TYR A 405 21.51 -13.29 7.24
N VAL A 406 21.08 -13.75 6.08
CA VAL A 406 21.12 -13.02 4.82
C VAL A 406 19.72 -12.89 4.27
N TYR A 407 19.36 -11.70 3.82
CA TYR A 407 18.15 -11.43 3.07
C TYR A 407 18.52 -10.94 1.68
N THR A 408 18.13 -11.68 0.64
CA THR A 408 18.35 -11.31 -0.75
C THR A 408 17.05 -10.85 -1.39
N PHE A 409 17.11 -9.74 -2.12
CA PHE A 409 15.95 -9.17 -2.81
C PHE A 409 16.35 -8.61 -4.18
N GLU A 410 15.37 -8.55 -5.08
CA GLU A 410 15.55 -8.02 -6.43
C GLU A 410 14.88 -6.65 -6.54
N THR A 411 15.55 -5.72 -7.21
CA THR A 411 15.01 -4.43 -7.62
C THR A 411 15.07 -4.30 -9.13
N THR A 412 14.51 -3.23 -9.67
CA THR A 412 14.63 -2.91 -11.12
C THR A 412 16.08 -2.75 -11.58
N ASP A 413 16.98 -2.41 -10.65
CA ASP A 413 18.37 -2.06 -10.94
C ASP A 413 19.37 -3.20 -10.64
N GLY A 414 18.91 -4.30 -10.02
CA GLY A 414 19.78 -5.43 -9.71
C GLY A 414 19.32 -6.25 -8.51
N THR A 415 20.15 -7.22 -8.14
CA THR A 415 19.96 -8.05 -6.95
C THR A 415 20.83 -7.53 -5.82
N TYR A 416 20.22 -7.35 -4.65
CA TYR A 416 20.88 -6.85 -3.45
C TYR A 416 20.75 -7.84 -2.31
N LYS A 417 21.66 -7.73 -1.31
CA LYS A 417 21.55 -8.50 -0.08
C LYS A 417 21.84 -7.67 1.16
N LEU A 418 21.08 -7.95 2.21
CA LEU A 418 21.36 -7.55 3.58
C LEU A 418 22.06 -8.71 4.29
N GLU A 419 23.18 -8.41 4.93
CA GLU A 419 23.96 -9.36 5.71
C GLU A 419 24.08 -8.84 7.13
N PHE A 420 23.93 -9.73 8.12
CA PHE A 420 23.97 -9.38 9.54
C PHE A 420 25.08 -10.15 10.24
N GLU A 421 25.85 -9.44 11.07
CA GLU A 421 26.79 -10.03 12.01
C GLU A 421 26.28 -9.77 13.43
N PHE A 422 26.40 -10.75 14.32
CA PHE A 422 25.88 -10.67 15.69
C PHE A 422 27.02 -10.69 16.72
N ASP A 423 26.74 -10.11 17.89
CA ASP A 423 27.56 -10.26 19.08
C ASP A 423 27.22 -11.56 19.84
N GLU A 424 27.93 -11.80 20.95
CA GLU A 424 27.76 -12.97 21.81
C GLU A 424 26.36 -13.04 22.44
N ASN A 425 25.66 -11.89 22.57
CA ASN A 425 24.32 -11.76 23.11
C ASN A 425 23.21 -11.85 22.05
N LYS A 426 23.58 -12.17 20.80
CA LYS A 426 22.69 -12.20 19.63
C LYS A 426 22.09 -10.85 19.26
N ASN A 427 22.77 -9.76 19.57
CA ASN A 427 22.42 -8.46 19.05
C ASN A 427 23.20 -8.18 17.77
N VAL A 428 22.57 -7.49 16.84
CA VAL A 428 23.20 -7.08 15.58
C VAL A 428 24.41 -6.19 15.87
N LYS A 429 25.58 -6.64 15.47
CA LYS A 429 26.85 -5.93 15.59
C LYS A 429 27.18 -5.15 14.32
N LYS A 430 26.74 -5.65 13.18
CA LYS A 430 26.98 -5.03 11.89
C LYS A 430 25.85 -5.37 10.93
N ILE A 431 25.47 -4.43 10.11
CA ILE A 431 24.56 -4.61 9.00
C ILE A 431 25.28 -4.18 7.73
N ARG A 432 25.19 -4.98 6.68
CA ARG A 432 25.72 -4.64 5.36
C ARG A 432 24.62 -4.78 4.32
N LEU A 433 24.38 -3.72 3.58
CA LEU A 433 23.61 -3.74 2.33
C LEU A 433 24.60 -3.68 1.16
N GLY A 434 24.49 -4.57 0.20
CA GLY A 434 25.36 -4.57 -0.95
C GLY A 434 24.73 -5.23 -2.18
N GLU A 435 25.21 -4.82 -3.35
CA GLU A 435 24.86 -5.45 -4.61
C GLU A 435 25.44 -6.86 -4.68
N VAL A 436 24.62 -7.83 -5.10
CA VAL A 436 25.09 -9.17 -5.43
C VAL A 436 25.74 -9.10 -6.81
N SER A 437 27.06 -9.13 -6.86
CA SER A 437 27.77 -9.19 -8.15
C SER A 437 27.23 -10.38 -8.94
N SER A 438 26.62 -10.12 -10.08
CA SER A 438 26.39 -11.17 -11.07
C SER A 438 27.79 -11.67 -11.45
N LYS A 439 28.16 -12.86 -11.01
CA LYS A 439 29.32 -13.54 -11.57
C LYS A 439 29.00 -13.78 -13.04
N THR A 440 29.51 -12.92 -13.90
CA THR A 440 29.63 -13.19 -15.34
C THR A 440 30.49 -14.42 -15.57
#